data_ec440fac100f104dea70c83ce461866b
#
_entry.id   ec440fac100f104dea70c83ce461866b
#
_cell.length_a   1.000
_cell.length_b   1.000
_cell.length_c   1.000
_cell.angle_alpha   90.00
_cell.angle_beta   90.00
_cell.angle_gamma   90.00
#
_symmetry.space_group_name_H-M   'P 1'
#
loop_
_entity.id
_entity.type
_entity.pdbx_description
1 polymer ?
#
loop_
_entity_poly.entity_id
_entity_poly.type
_entity_poly.pdbx_seq_one_letter_code
_entity_poly.pdbx_strand_id
1 'polypeptide(L)'
;VSGTNSKGQFSIKDGVSKNYELDDGSGLIVMEGTQAIDTILDEHATMQSLGRDTGTRVQAHAVYDLGRSVQNGSIKYSSNAISENMVIDNGRANVWTGTMVNVTVRGNEGIIDAMALELNFYTPATFLGDVVVSDGASLRTHGAVDTSKADVSIEESFWAIIADINNINQNTRLNLANLVMSDGTVVMMAEPVTRSSVTASAENFITL
;
A
#
# COMPACT_ATOMS: atom_id res chain seq x y z
N VAL A 1 -4.37 11.95 -22.58
CA VAL A 1 -2.95 11.81 -22.94
C VAL A 1 -2.71 10.36 -23.33
N SER A 2 -1.96 10.13 -24.38
CA SER A 2 -1.56 8.79 -24.83
C SER A 2 -0.19 8.81 -25.44
N GLY A 3 0.51 7.66 -25.46
CA GLY A 3 1.83 7.52 -25.99
C GLY A 3 2.31 6.08 -25.93
N THR A 4 3.63 5.87 -26.00
CA THR A 4 4.28 4.56 -25.89
C THR A 4 5.37 4.64 -24.82
N ASN A 5 5.46 3.62 -23.99
CA ASN A 5 6.50 3.43 -22.97
C ASN A 5 7.02 1.99 -23.00
N SER A 6 7.77 1.55 -21.99
CA SER A 6 8.37 0.21 -21.94
C SER A 6 7.32 -0.92 -21.94
N LYS A 7 6.11 -0.65 -21.48
CA LYS A 7 4.97 -1.58 -21.47
C LYS A 7 4.15 -1.57 -22.76
N GLY A 8 4.44 -0.69 -23.68
CA GLY A 8 3.69 -0.51 -24.93
C GLY A 8 2.86 0.78 -24.91
N GLN A 9 1.63 0.72 -25.39
CA GLN A 9 0.78 1.92 -25.43
C GLN A 9 0.21 2.25 -24.06
N PHE A 10 0.35 3.51 -23.64
CA PHE A 10 -0.32 4.05 -22.46
C PHE A 10 -1.42 5.04 -22.85
N SER A 11 -2.38 5.21 -21.95
CA SER A 11 -3.44 6.21 -22.10
C SER A 11 -3.92 6.73 -20.74
N ILE A 12 -4.27 8.03 -20.72
CA ILE A 12 -5.01 8.63 -19.60
C ILE A 12 -6.22 9.33 -20.23
N LYS A 13 -7.41 8.80 -19.95
CA LYS A 13 -8.65 9.31 -20.52
C LYS A 13 -9.85 8.96 -19.62
N ASP A 14 -10.76 9.92 -19.46
CA ASP A 14 -12.04 9.74 -18.76
C ASP A 14 -11.87 9.16 -17.33
N GLY A 15 -10.86 9.64 -16.59
CA GLY A 15 -10.58 9.16 -15.23
C GLY A 15 -9.96 7.76 -15.17
N VAL A 16 -9.48 7.22 -16.30
CA VAL A 16 -8.80 5.93 -16.37
C VAL A 16 -7.40 6.11 -16.94
N SER A 17 -6.40 5.65 -16.19
CA SER A 17 -5.02 5.53 -16.63
C SER A 17 -4.71 4.07 -16.94
N LYS A 18 -4.04 3.79 -18.06
CA LYS A 18 -3.60 2.43 -18.43
C LYS A 18 -2.13 2.42 -18.84
N ASN A 19 -1.39 1.41 -18.37
CA ASN A 19 0.03 1.18 -18.70
C ASN A 19 0.90 2.43 -18.49
N TYR A 20 0.60 3.26 -17.49
CA TYR A 20 1.33 4.49 -17.27
C TYR A 20 2.57 4.22 -16.42
N GLU A 21 3.73 4.72 -16.87
CA GLU A 21 4.97 4.69 -16.12
C GLU A 21 5.23 6.07 -15.53
N LEU A 22 5.51 6.08 -14.24
CA LEU A 22 5.88 7.27 -13.49
C LEU A 22 7.39 7.28 -13.35
N ASP A 23 8.04 8.25 -13.99
CA ASP A 23 9.48 8.46 -13.91
C ASP A 23 9.89 9.01 -12.54
N ASP A 24 11.19 9.05 -12.27
CA ASP A 24 11.79 9.62 -11.07
C ASP A 24 11.23 11.01 -10.73
N GLY A 25 10.77 11.18 -9.49
CA GLY A 25 10.17 12.42 -8.98
C GLY A 25 8.76 12.73 -9.49
N SER A 26 8.16 11.86 -10.31
CA SER A 26 6.78 12.02 -10.78
C SER A 26 5.76 11.47 -9.79
N GLY A 27 4.52 11.97 -9.86
CA GLY A 27 3.44 11.50 -9.01
C GLY A 27 2.10 11.36 -9.72
N LEU A 28 1.30 10.40 -9.24
CA LEU A 28 -0.07 10.16 -9.69
C LEU A 28 -1.02 10.18 -8.49
N ILE A 29 -2.13 10.89 -8.63
CA ILE A 29 -3.25 10.79 -7.69
C ILE A 29 -4.45 10.17 -8.39
N VAL A 30 -4.90 9.02 -7.87
CA VAL A 30 -6.12 8.34 -8.30
C VAL A 30 -7.24 8.77 -7.37
N MET A 31 -8.13 9.62 -7.85
CA MET A 31 -9.26 10.14 -7.07
C MET A 31 -10.38 9.11 -6.95
N GLU A 32 -11.28 9.33 -6.00
CA GLU A 32 -12.51 8.52 -5.91
C GLU A 32 -13.26 8.53 -7.23
N GLY A 33 -13.70 7.35 -7.66
CA GLY A 33 -14.41 7.17 -8.95
C GLY A 33 -13.50 7.09 -10.17
N THR A 34 -12.18 7.22 -10.00
CA THR A 34 -11.19 7.03 -11.07
C THR A 34 -10.40 5.74 -10.90
N GLN A 35 -9.68 5.34 -11.95
CA GLN A 35 -8.99 4.05 -11.97
C GLN A 35 -7.61 4.15 -12.62
N ALA A 36 -6.64 3.44 -12.03
CA ALA A 36 -5.34 3.18 -12.62
C ALA A 36 -5.16 1.68 -12.89
N ILE A 37 -4.64 1.33 -14.05
CA ILE A 37 -4.43 -0.06 -14.48
C ILE A 37 -3.00 -0.21 -14.97
N ASP A 38 -2.29 -1.22 -14.44
CA ASP A 38 -0.92 -1.56 -14.81
C ASP A 38 0.04 -0.36 -14.75
N THR A 39 -0.01 0.39 -13.65
CA THR A 39 0.89 1.51 -13.39
C THR A 39 2.24 0.99 -12.89
N ILE A 40 3.33 1.56 -13.40
CA ILE A 40 4.67 1.35 -12.85
C ILE A 40 5.12 2.63 -12.16
N LEU A 41 5.59 2.48 -10.94
CA LEU A 41 6.30 3.53 -10.22
C LEU A 41 7.78 3.19 -10.26
N ASP A 42 8.54 3.97 -11.03
CA ASP A 42 9.99 3.89 -11.07
C ASP A 42 10.60 4.53 -9.80
N GLU A 43 11.91 4.45 -9.69
CA GLU A 43 12.65 4.95 -8.53
C GLU A 43 12.20 6.38 -8.14
N HIS A 44 11.89 6.60 -6.85
CA HIS A 44 11.39 7.85 -6.27
C HIS A 44 10.04 8.37 -6.83
N ALA A 45 9.36 7.62 -7.69
CA ALA A 45 8.00 7.97 -8.08
C ALA A 45 7.01 7.76 -6.93
N THR A 46 5.91 8.50 -6.94
CA THR A 46 4.87 8.38 -5.92
C THR A 46 3.49 8.20 -6.50
N MET A 47 2.65 7.38 -5.84
CA MET A 47 1.25 7.24 -6.19
C MET A 47 0.39 7.32 -4.94
N GLN A 48 -0.70 8.06 -5.02
CA GLN A 48 -1.69 8.18 -3.95
C GLN A 48 -3.04 7.74 -4.50
N SER A 49 -3.62 6.67 -3.94
CA SER A 49 -4.86 6.09 -4.45
C SER A 49 -6.00 6.24 -3.46
N LEU A 50 -7.01 7.02 -3.85
CA LEU A 50 -8.32 7.11 -3.19
C LEU A 50 -9.39 6.36 -3.98
N GLY A 51 -9.09 5.95 -5.20
CA GLY A 51 -9.96 5.24 -6.12
C GLY A 51 -9.62 3.76 -6.21
N ARG A 52 -9.56 3.25 -7.42
CA ARG A 52 -9.20 1.85 -7.68
C ARG A 52 -7.92 1.78 -8.49
N ASP A 53 -7.03 0.89 -8.12
CA ASP A 53 -5.91 0.51 -8.96
C ASP A 53 -5.76 -1.00 -9.06
N THR A 54 -5.20 -1.45 -10.18
CA THR A 54 -5.01 -2.88 -10.46
C THR A 54 -3.67 -3.07 -11.16
N GLY A 55 -2.88 -4.05 -10.71
CA GLY A 55 -1.62 -4.41 -11.35
C GLY A 55 -0.49 -3.39 -11.16
N THR A 56 -0.59 -2.52 -10.17
CA THR A 56 0.44 -1.52 -9.85
C THR A 56 1.74 -2.20 -9.43
N ARG A 57 2.86 -1.73 -9.97
CA ARG A 57 4.21 -2.16 -9.58
C ARG A 57 4.95 -1.01 -8.93
N VAL A 58 5.43 -1.25 -7.71
CA VAL A 58 6.17 -0.27 -6.91
C VAL A 58 7.63 -0.71 -6.87
N GLN A 59 8.48 -0.02 -7.64
CA GLN A 59 9.91 -0.32 -7.75
C GLN A 59 10.70 0.24 -6.55
N ALA A 60 12.01 -0.03 -6.53
CA ALA A 60 12.91 0.42 -5.49
C ALA A 60 12.75 1.92 -5.21
N HIS A 61 12.70 2.29 -3.93
CA HIS A 61 12.56 3.67 -3.42
C HIS A 61 11.27 4.40 -3.84
N ALA A 62 10.40 3.79 -4.65
CA ALA A 62 9.08 4.35 -4.97
C ALA A 62 8.12 4.19 -3.77
N VAL A 63 7.16 5.09 -3.67
CA VAL A 63 6.18 5.11 -2.57
C VAL A 63 4.75 5.11 -3.11
N TYR A 64 3.97 4.20 -2.55
CA TYR A 64 2.54 4.10 -2.83
C TYR A 64 1.74 4.33 -1.54
N ASP A 65 0.70 5.16 -1.61
CA ASP A 65 -0.24 5.39 -0.51
C ASP A 65 -1.64 4.92 -0.90
N LEU A 66 -2.21 3.95 -0.17
CA LEU A 66 -3.61 3.52 -0.31
C LEU A 66 -4.49 4.22 0.72
N GLY A 67 -5.60 4.77 0.24
CA GLY A 67 -6.63 5.36 1.08
C GLY A 67 -6.31 6.76 1.60
N ARG A 68 -5.20 7.36 1.16
CA ARG A 68 -4.79 8.72 1.55
C ARG A 68 -4.23 9.49 0.37
N SER A 69 -4.57 10.77 0.28
CA SER A 69 -3.86 11.70 -0.60
C SER A 69 -3.58 13.03 0.11
N VAL A 70 -2.51 13.68 -0.34
CA VAL A 70 -2.10 15.01 0.12
C VAL A 70 -1.96 15.92 -1.09
N GLN A 71 -2.78 16.96 -1.16
CA GLN A 71 -2.71 17.96 -2.21
C GLN A 71 -2.76 19.37 -1.59
N ASN A 72 -1.82 20.22 -1.93
CA ASN A 72 -1.76 21.61 -1.46
C ASN A 72 -1.97 21.76 0.06
N GLY A 73 -1.38 20.86 0.84
CA GLY A 73 -1.50 20.82 2.30
C GLY A 73 -2.82 20.25 2.83
N SER A 74 -3.76 19.87 1.96
CA SER A 74 -5.01 19.20 2.32
C SER A 74 -4.85 17.69 2.27
N ILE A 75 -5.26 17.02 3.34
CA ILE A 75 -5.25 15.55 3.42
C ILE A 75 -6.67 15.05 3.19
N LYS A 76 -6.80 14.06 2.30
CA LYS A 76 -8.06 13.33 2.08
C LYS A 76 -7.84 11.86 2.37
N TYR A 77 -8.88 11.21 2.89
CA TYR A 77 -8.92 9.77 3.10
C TYR A 77 -10.13 9.16 2.40
N SER A 78 -9.98 7.91 1.94
CA SER A 78 -11.07 7.12 1.37
C SER A 78 -10.95 5.66 1.79
N SER A 79 -11.90 5.19 2.59
CA SER A 79 -12.00 3.76 2.93
C SER A 79 -12.53 2.90 1.78
N ASN A 80 -13.01 3.54 0.71
CA ASN A 80 -13.46 2.87 -0.51
C ASN A 80 -12.32 2.62 -1.51
N ALA A 81 -11.10 3.10 -1.21
CA ALA A 81 -9.94 2.84 -2.04
C ALA A 81 -9.63 1.33 -2.12
N ILE A 82 -9.32 0.86 -3.32
CA ILE A 82 -9.04 -0.57 -3.56
C ILE A 82 -7.79 -0.68 -4.42
N SER A 83 -6.83 -1.49 -3.97
CA SER A 83 -5.67 -1.90 -4.76
C SER A 83 -5.70 -3.41 -4.97
N GLU A 84 -5.56 -3.86 -6.22
CA GLU A 84 -5.61 -5.27 -6.57
C GLU A 84 -4.36 -5.72 -7.33
N ASN A 85 -3.86 -6.92 -7.01
CA ASN A 85 -2.73 -7.55 -7.70
C ASN A 85 -1.47 -6.67 -7.75
N MET A 86 -1.17 -6.00 -6.64
CA MET A 86 0.02 -5.16 -6.52
C MET A 86 1.28 -5.99 -6.34
N VAL A 87 2.37 -5.54 -6.94
CA VAL A 87 3.71 -6.07 -6.70
C VAL A 87 4.62 -4.94 -6.23
N ILE A 88 5.21 -5.12 -5.05
CA ILE A 88 6.17 -4.19 -4.45
C ILE A 88 7.53 -4.86 -4.48
N ASP A 89 8.46 -4.28 -5.22
CA ASP A 89 9.82 -4.79 -5.43
C ASP A 89 10.84 -3.77 -4.90
N ASN A 90 11.32 -3.98 -3.67
CA ASN A 90 12.16 -3.02 -2.94
C ASN A 90 11.54 -1.61 -2.78
N GLY A 91 10.25 -1.47 -2.99
CA GLY A 91 9.51 -0.23 -2.81
C GLY A 91 8.72 -0.22 -1.50
N ARG A 92 7.93 0.81 -1.31
CA ARG A 92 7.12 0.99 -0.11
C ARG A 92 5.65 1.20 -0.43
N ALA A 93 4.77 0.47 0.24
CA ALA A 93 3.34 0.76 0.27
C ALA A 93 2.90 1.11 1.70
N ASN A 94 2.33 2.29 1.86
CA ASN A 94 1.63 2.71 3.07
C ASN A 94 0.14 2.47 2.88
N VAL A 95 -0.47 1.68 3.74
CA VAL A 95 -1.90 1.38 3.67
C VAL A 95 -2.60 2.08 4.82
N TRP A 96 -3.16 3.24 4.56
CA TRP A 96 -3.81 4.08 5.56
C TRP A 96 -5.22 3.61 5.90
N THR A 97 -5.97 3.26 4.87
CA THR A 97 -7.32 2.70 4.93
C THR A 97 -7.64 2.07 3.57
N GLY A 98 -8.83 1.50 3.39
CA GLY A 98 -9.22 0.84 2.14
C GLY A 98 -8.87 -0.64 2.12
N THR A 99 -8.88 -1.23 0.94
CA THR A 99 -8.72 -2.67 0.75
C THR A 99 -7.58 -2.99 -0.19
N MET A 100 -6.68 -3.88 0.24
CA MET A 100 -5.62 -4.44 -0.59
C MET A 100 -5.92 -5.91 -0.87
N VAL A 101 -5.98 -6.27 -2.14
CA VAL A 101 -6.36 -7.61 -2.60
C VAL A 101 -5.23 -8.22 -3.40
N ASN A 102 -4.74 -9.39 -3.01
CA ASN A 102 -3.66 -10.10 -3.67
C ASN A 102 -2.41 -9.22 -3.85
N VAL A 103 -1.59 -9.13 -2.83
CA VAL A 103 -0.37 -8.33 -2.87
C VAL A 103 0.86 -9.20 -2.67
N THR A 104 1.92 -8.88 -3.41
CA THR A 104 3.26 -9.44 -3.21
C THR A 104 4.22 -8.32 -2.85
N VAL A 105 4.97 -8.48 -1.77
CA VAL A 105 6.10 -7.61 -1.42
C VAL A 105 7.36 -8.46 -1.34
N ARG A 106 8.43 -7.98 -1.97
CA ARG A 106 9.71 -8.69 -2.02
C ARG A 106 10.91 -7.75 -2.02
N GLY A 107 12.07 -8.33 -1.69
CA GLY A 107 13.34 -7.62 -1.61
C GLY A 107 13.58 -6.98 -0.24
N ASN A 108 14.83 -6.85 0.15
CA ASN A 108 15.25 -6.42 1.50
C ASN A 108 14.74 -5.02 1.89
N GLU A 109 14.43 -4.16 0.92
CA GLU A 109 13.88 -2.82 1.15
C GLU A 109 12.36 -2.77 0.93
N GLY A 110 11.77 -3.89 0.45
CA GLY A 110 10.34 -4.01 0.23
C GLY A 110 9.56 -3.95 1.54
N ILE A 111 8.58 -3.06 1.63
CA ILE A 111 7.77 -2.91 2.84
C ILE A 111 6.31 -2.58 2.53
N ILE A 112 5.42 -3.27 3.21
CA ILE A 112 4.02 -2.85 3.38
C ILE A 112 3.86 -2.39 4.83
N ASP A 113 3.44 -1.13 5.02
CA ASP A 113 3.15 -0.57 6.32
C ASP A 113 1.65 -0.22 6.40
N ALA A 114 0.87 -1.11 7.01
CA ALA A 114 -0.55 -0.91 7.20
C ALA A 114 -0.80 -0.26 8.55
N MET A 115 -1.13 1.01 8.53
CA MET A 115 -1.26 1.86 9.70
C MET A 115 -2.68 1.82 10.25
N ALA A 116 -2.82 1.70 11.58
CA ALA A 116 -4.07 2.01 12.23
C ALA A 116 -4.18 3.54 12.35
N LEU A 117 -5.20 4.10 11.74
CA LEU A 117 -5.51 5.50 11.98
C LEU A 117 -6.21 5.62 13.34
N GLU A 118 -5.60 6.31 14.27
CA GLU A 118 -6.19 6.61 15.59
C GLU A 118 -7.41 7.55 15.51
N LEU A 119 -7.79 7.95 14.33
CA LEU A 119 -8.91 8.86 14.15
C LEU A 119 -10.20 8.05 14.17
N ASN A 120 -11.07 8.34 15.13
CA ASN A 120 -12.38 7.73 15.37
C ASN A 120 -13.35 7.77 14.16
N PHE A 121 -12.87 8.16 12.99
CA PHE A 121 -13.67 8.41 11.78
C PHE A 121 -13.30 7.53 10.59
N TYR A 122 -12.24 6.71 10.67
CA TYR A 122 -11.76 5.94 9.53
C TYR A 122 -11.80 4.44 9.79
N THR A 123 -12.27 3.72 8.78
CA THR A 123 -12.24 2.26 8.79
C THR A 123 -10.79 1.80 8.66
N PRO A 124 -10.32 0.85 9.48
CA PRO A 124 -9.01 0.25 9.31
C PRO A 124 -8.84 -0.39 7.94
N ALA A 125 -7.58 -0.50 7.50
CA ALA A 125 -7.25 -1.20 6.26
C ALA A 125 -7.65 -2.69 6.35
N THR A 126 -8.02 -3.25 5.21
CA THR A 126 -8.39 -4.65 5.05
C THR A 126 -7.50 -5.31 4.01
N PHE A 127 -7.00 -6.51 4.32
CA PHE A 127 -6.30 -7.37 3.37
C PHE A 127 -7.18 -8.56 3.00
N LEU A 128 -7.26 -8.87 1.70
CA LEU A 128 -8.02 -9.98 1.15
C LEU A 128 -7.16 -10.83 0.22
N GLY A 129 -7.42 -12.13 0.19
CA GLY A 129 -6.73 -13.06 -0.69
C GLY A 129 -5.26 -13.24 -0.33
N ASP A 130 -4.41 -13.44 -1.32
CA ASP A 130 -3.01 -13.78 -1.12
C ASP A 130 -2.19 -12.54 -0.72
N VAL A 131 -1.48 -12.65 0.41
CA VAL A 131 -0.49 -11.67 0.88
C VAL A 131 0.85 -12.37 0.97
N VAL A 132 1.70 -12.16 -0.02
CA VAL A 132 3.03 -12.82 -0.10
C VAL A 132 4.11 -11.84 0.30
N VAL A 133 4.92 -12.22 1.28
CA VAL A 133 6.08 -11.45 1.77
C VAL A 133 7.31 -12.30 1.61
N SER A 134 8.24 -11.91 0.73
CA SER A 134 9.39 -12.74 0.36
C SER A 134 10.70 -11.96 0.22
N ASP A 135 11.79 -12.70 0.10
CA ASP A 135 13.12 -12.16 -0.23
C ASP A 135 13.59 -11.04 0.70
N GLY A 136 13.39 -11.20 2.01
CA GLY A 136 13.81 -10.23 3.02
C GLY A 136 12.87 -9.04 3.23
N ALA A 137 11.73 -8.99 2.55
CA ALA A 137 10.75 -7.93 2.68
C ALA A 137 10.05 -7.91 4.05
N SER A 138 9.30 -6.85 4.33
CA SER A 138 8.58 -6.67 5.60
C SER A 138 7.11 -6.34 5.37
N LEU A 139 6.25 -6.99 6.15
CA LEU A 139 4.88 -6.57 6.38
C LEU A 139 4.76 -6.01 7.80
N ARG A 140 4.16 -4.84 7.95
CA ARG A 140 3.82 -4.25 9.25
C ARG A 140 2.32 -3.99 9.30
N THR A 141 1.64 -4.52 10.30
CA THR A 141 0.22 -4.28 10.52
C THR A 141 -0.02 -3.71 11.91
N HIS A 142 -0.73 -2.59 11.98
CA HIS A 142 -0.99 -1.89 13.23
C HIS A 142 -2.42 -2.14 13.72
N GLY A 143 -2.57 -2.47 14.99
CA GLY A 143 -3.82 -2.47 15.72
C GLY A 143 -4.97 -3.18 15.05
N ALA A 144 -5.93 -2.41 14.56
CA ALA A 144 -7.20 -2.91 14.02
C ALA A 144 -7.19 -3.26 12.53
N VAL A 145 -6.03 -3.36 11.88
CA VAL A 145 -5.93 -3.82 10.49
C VAL A 145 -6.58 -5.20 10.36
N ASP A 146 -7.49 -5.35 9.40
CA ASP A 146 -8.25 -6.59 9.20
C ASP A 146 -7.52 -7.50 8.21
N THR A 147 -6.99 -8.60 8.72
CA THR A 147 -6.36 -9.68 7.95
C THR A 147 -7.17 -10.99 8.01
N SER A 148 -8.39 -10.96 8.53
CA SER A 148 -9.19 -12.16 8.80
C SER A 148 -9.55 -12.98 7.55
N LYS A 149 -9.46 -12.38 6.37
CA LYS A 149 -9.72 -13.01 5.07
C LYS A 149 -8.49 -13.08 4.18
N ALA A 150 -7.31 -12.90 4.75
CA ALA A 150 -6.05 -12.98 4.03
C ALA A 150 -5.40 -14.35 4.22
N ASP A 151 -4.84 -14.87 3.12
CA ASP A 151 -3.94 -16.01 3.11
C ASP A 151 -2.51 -15.47 3.06
N VAL A 152 -1.81 -15.47 4.21
CA VAL A 152 -0.52 -14.84 4.36
C VAL A 152 0.60 -15.87 4.20
N SER A 153 1.58 -15.58 3.33
CA SER A 153 2.81 -16.34 3.14
C SER A 153 4.01 -15.49 3.51
N ILE A 154 4.85 -15.97 4.42
CA ILE A 154 6.08 -15.32 4.88
C ILE A 154 7.25 -16.22 4.51
N GLU A 155 8.03 -15.82 3.50
CA GLU A 155 9.11 -16.61 2.89
C GLU A 155 10.44 -15.85 3.04
N GLU A 156 11.35 -16.35 3.90
CA GLU A 156 12.64 -15.70 4.21
C GLU A 156 12.48 -14.20 4.52
N SER A 157 11.43 -13.83 5.25
CA SER A 157 11.01 -12.44 5.43
C SER A 157 10.32 -12.23 6.76
N PHE A 158 9.70 -11.07 6.97
CA PHE A 158 9.31 -10.61 8.28
C PHE A 158 7.90 -10.01 8.30
N TRP A 159 7.10 -10.42 9.32
CA TRP A 159 5.84 -9.76 9.64
C TRP A 159 5.82 -9.24 11.08
N ALA A 160 5.71 -7.92 11.25
CA ALA A 160 5.50 -7.28 12.54
C ALA A 160 4.03 -6.94 12.74
N ILE A 161 3.44 -7.51 13.77
CA ILE A 161 2.10 -7.16 14.24
C ILE A 161 2.28 -6.19 15.40
N ILE A 162 1.86 -4.92 15.21
CA ILE A 162 2.14 -3.84 16.13
C ILE A 162 0.88 -3.51 16.93
N ALA A 163 0.93 -3.76 18.23
CA ALA A 163 -0.11 -3.35 19.17
C ALA A 163 0.12 -1.92 19.62
N ASP A 164 -0.92 -1.09 19.55
CA ASP A 164 -0.87 0.26 20.14
C ASP A 164 -0.95 0.19 21.65
N ILE A 165 0.14 0.55 22.33
CA ILE A 165 0.20 0.55 23.80
C ILE A 165 -0.64 1.65 24.43
N ASN A 166 -1.00 2.71 23.69
CA ASN A 166 -1.83 3.80 24.16
C ASN A 166 -3.33 3.45 24.09
N ASN A 167 -3.68 2.39 23.37
CA ASN A 167 -5.05 1.93 23.20
C ASN A 167 -5.19 0.44 23.55
N ILE A 168 -4.96 0.12 24.81
CA ILE A 168 -5.01 -1.24 25.38
C ILE A 168 -6.38 -1.94 25.22
N ASN A 169 -7.43 -1.20 24.86
CA ASN A 169 -8.76 -1.76 24.61
C ASN A 169 -8.90 -2.30 23.17
N GLN A 170 -7.97 -2.03 22.30
CA GLN A 170 -7.93 -2.64 20.97
C GLN A 170 -7.31 -4.03 21.10
N ASN A 171 -8.14 -5.03 20.89
CA ASN A 171 -7.68 -6.42 20.81
C ASN A 171 -6.84 -6.60 19.54
N THR A 172 -5.55 -6.35 19.63
CA THR A 172 -4.63 -6.77 18.57
C THR A 172 -4.63 -8.28 18.53
N ARG A 173 -5.15 -8.85 17.45
CA ARG A 173 -5.24 -10.29 17.25
C ARG A 173 -4.56 -10.64 15.94
N LEU A 174 -3.82 -11.75 15.97
CA LEU A 174 -3.48 -12.45 14.76
C LEU A 174 -4.76 -13.14 14.25
N ASN A 175 -5.43 -12.51 13.29
CA ASN A 175 -6.66 -13.02 12.70
C ASN A 175 -6.48 -13.06 11.18
N LEU A 176 -6.40 -14.26 10.64
CA LEU A 176 -6.14 -14.50 9.21
C LEU A 176 -6.81 -15.81 8.78
N ALA A 177 -7.03 -15.98 7.49
CA ALA A 177 -7.59 -17.21 6.95
C ALA A 177 -6.55 -18.34 7.00
N ASN A 178 -5.34 -18.08 6.50
CA ASN A 178 -4.21 -19.03 6.52
C ASN A 178 -2.88 -18.30 6.76
N LEU A 179 -1.93 -19.03 7.36
CA LEU A 179 -0.53 -18.61 7.47
C LEU A 179 0.38 -19.75 6.99
N VAL A 180 1.20 -19.45 5.99
CA VAL A 180 2.30 -20.32 5.55
C VAL A 180 3.61 -19.62 5.87
N MET A 181 4.54 -20.32 6.48
CA MET A 181 5.87 -19.80 6.82
C MET A 181 6.96 -20.71 6.27
N SER A 182 7.94 -20.12 5.60
CA SER A 182 9.15 -20.78 5.14
C SER A 182 10.35 -19.91 5.49
N ASP A 183 11.07 -20.27 6.54
CA ASP A 183 12.21 -19.51 7.10
C ASP A 183 11.89 -18.03 7.41
N GLY A 184 10.59 -17.75 7.61
CA GLY A 184 10.08 -16.41 7.93
C GLY A 184 9.90 -16.18 9.43
N THR A 185 9.74 -14.94 9.81
CA THR A 185 9.52 -14.53 11.20
C THR A 185 8.26 -13.69 11.35
N VAL A 186 7.40 -14.08 12.30
CA VAL A 186 6.26 -13.25 12.72
C VAL A 186 6.48 -12.84 14.17
N VAL A 187 6.42 -11.53 14.44
CA VAL A 187 6.56 -10.99 15.78
C VAL A 187 5.38 -10.11 16.14
N MET A 188 4.98 -10.16 17.40
CA MET A 188 4.04 -9.20 17.95
C MET A 188 4.81 -8.20 18.81
N MET A 189 4.66 -6.92 18.53
CA MET A 189 5.35 -5.83 19.18
C MET A 189 4.34 -4.87 19.78
N ALA A 190 4.68 -4.24 20.91
CA ALA A 190 3.91 -3.14 21.46
C ALA A 190 4.72 -1.86 21.28
N GLU A 191 4.22 -0.94 20.48
CA GLU A 191 4.85 0.36 20.23
C GLU A 191 3.84 1.48 20.51
N PRO A 192 4.30 2.65 21.02
CA PRO A 192 3.46 3.83 20.98
C PRO A 192 3.24 4.20 19.51
N VAL A 193 2.00 4.35 19.09
CA VAL A 193 1.69 4.86 17.76
C VAL A 193 2.16 6.30 17.70
N THR A 194 3.36 6.50 17.18
CA THR A 194 3.80 7.82 16.78
C THR A 194 3.23 8.09 15.41
N ARG A 195 2.52 9.19 15.24
CA ARG A 195 2.06 9.68 13.95
C ARG A 195 3.28 10.05 13.10
N SER A 196 3.94 9.05 12.51
CA SER A 196 4.93 9.33 11.50
C SER A 196 4.19 9.67 10.21
N SER A 197 4.11 10.94 9.90
CA SER A 197 3.72 11.39 8.57
C SER A 197 4.87 11.06 7.61
N VAL A 198 4.89 9.84 7.08
CA VAL A 198 5.70 9.57 5.91
C VAL A 198 5.03 10.31 4.76
N THR A 199 5.55 11.46 4.43
CA THR A 199 5.08 12.25 3.31
C THR A 199 5.81 11.73 2.08
N ALA A 200 5.09 11.08 1.18
CA ALA A 200 5.57 10.85 -0.17
C ALA A 200 5.65 12.22 -0.85
N SER A 201 6.81 12.58 -1.38
CA SER A 201 7.01 13.83 -2.08
C SER A 201 7.23 13.55 -3.56
N ALA A 202 6.39 14.11 -4.41
CA ALA A 202 6.64 14.22 -5.84
C ALA A 202 6.61 15.70 -6.22
N GLU A 203 7.47 16.10 -7.16
CA GLU A 203 7.50 17.49 -7.62
C GLU A 203 6.25 17.83 -8.45
N ASN A 204 5.76 16.85 -9.21
CA ASN A 204 4.59 17.01 -10.06
C ASN A 204 3.64 15.83 -9.91
N PHE A 205 2.38 16.11 -9.55
CA PHE A 205 1.31 15.12 -9.52
C PHE A 205 0.40 15.27 -10.74
N ILE A 206 0.14 14.15 -11.40
CA ILE A 206 -0.98 14.01 -12.33
C ILE A 206 -2.17 13.50 -11.52
N THR A 207 -3.31 14.18 -11.65
CA THR A 207 -4.57 13.78 -10.99
C THR A 207 -5.53 13.23 -12.04
N LEU A 208 -6.09 12.05 -11.76
CA LEU A 208 -7.14 11.42 -12.56
C LEU A 208 -8.51 11.95 -12.19
#